data_add3a0e1d32b3bb2a0c28e4f405530b0
#
_entry.id   add3a0e1d32b3bb2a0c28e4f405530b0
#
_cell.length_a   1.000
_cell.length_b   1.000
_cell.length_c   1.000
_cell.angle_alpha   90.00
_cell.angle_beta   90.00
_cell.angle_gamma   90.00
#
_symmetry.space_group_name_H-M   'P 1'
#
loop_
_entity.id
_entity.type
_entity.pdbx_description
1 polymer ?
#
loop_
_entity_poly.entity_id
_entity_poly.type
_entity_poly.pdbx_seq_one_letter_code
_entity_poly.pdbx_strand_id
1 'polypeptide(L)'
;MRRVRPSARVSPPNDDLAAARDLGIDTCGRIAEFWGFTRTMGRAFGLLYLSEEPLTQAEIQDRLGISAGSASMTLTGLIRWGVVHKVWVRGQRKDHYRAETDFWKMIAGVLNERERREITAAVALVSAAEDKVKAAKKSLPASRRAEVEFAAQRLARLSEICRLGEVMLDMLIGNLKLDV
;
A
#
# COMPACT_ATOMS: atom_id res chain seq x y z
N MET A 1 49.10 38.81 12.43
CA MET A 1 47.69 38.47 12.70
C MET A 1 47.36 37.13 12.05
N ARG A 2 47.34 36.04 12.84
CA ARG A 2 46.99 34.68 12.37
C ARG A 2 45.47 34.52 12.50
N ARG A 3 44.75 34.33 11.38
CA ARG A 3 43.33 34.01 11.39
C ARG A 3 43.14 32.59 11.91
N VAL A 4 42.51 32.45 13.07
CA VAL A 4 42.04 31.19 13.61
C VAL A 4 40.87 30.72 12.72
N ARG A 5 41.03 29.57 12.07
CA ARG A 5 39.91 28.88 11.36
C ARG A 5 38.91 28.41 12.43
N PRO A 6 37.59 28.62 12.23
CA PRO A 6 36.61 28.03 13.12
C PRO A 6 36.69 26.52 13.00
N SER A 7 36.84 25.84 14.12
CA SER A 7 36.78 24.38 14.20
C SER A 7 35.44 23.89 13.67
N ALA A 8 35.46 22.98 12.71
CA ALA A 8 34.28 22.25 12.31
C ALA A 8 33.64 21.63 13.55
N ARG A 9 32.40 22.01 13.86
CA ARG A 9 31.61 21.34 14.89
C ARG A 9 31.41 19.89 14.42
N VAL A 10 32.08 18.97 15.04
CA VAL A 10 31.78 17.56 14.93
C VAL A 10 30.44 17.38 15.62
N SER A 11 29.39 17.11 14.86
CA SER A 11 28.09 16.73 15.41
C SER A 11 28.28 15.47 16.25
N PRO A 12 27.58 15.33 17.39
CA PRO A 12 27.70 14.13 18.20
C PRO A 12 27.23 12.90 17.40
N PRO A 13 27.83 11.71 17.62
CA PRO A 13 27.53 10.49 16.84
C PRO A 13 26.06 10.05 16.85
N ASN A 14 25.25 10.64 17.73
CA ASN A 14 23.81 10.39 17.83
C ASN A 14 22.96 11.15 16.77
N ASP A 15 23.46 12.25 16.23
CA ASP A 15 22.74 13.06 15.21
C ASP A 15 22.72 12.36 13.85
N ASP A 16 23.82 11.72 13.46
CA ASP A 16 23.91 11.03 12.18
C ASP A 16 22.98 9.80 12.11
N LEU A 17 22.82 9.08 13.22
CA LEU A 17 21.89 7.96 13.28
C LEU A 17 20.43 8.40 13.26
N ALA A 18 20.10 9.48 13.96
CA ALA A 18 18.76 10.06 13.93
C ALA A 18 18.44 10.57 12.52
N ALA A 19 19.35 11.30 11.89
CA ALA A 19 19.21 11.77 10.52
C ALA A 19 19.05 10.61 9.52
N ALA A 20 19.79 9.53 9.69
CA ALA A 20 19.65 8.33 8.84
C ALA A 20 18.29 7.66 9.01
N ARG A 21 17.77 7.58 10.24
CA ARG A 21 16.42 7.05 10.51
C ARG A 21 15.34 7.93 9.88
N ASP A 22 15.43 9.24 10.02
CA ASP A 22 14.47 10.17 9.41
C ASP A 22 14.47 10.09 7.89
N LEU A 23 15.64 10.00 7.27
CA LEU A 23 15.78 9.78 5.84
C LEU A 23 15.15 8.44 5.40
N GLY A 24 15.34 7.38 6.17
CA GLY A 24 14.73 6.07 5.94
C GLY A 24 13.21 6.13 6.02
N ILE A 25 12.66 6.81 7.03
CA ILE A 25 11.21 7.04 7.21
C ILE A 25 10.64 7.80 6.02
N ASP A 26 11.28 8.88 5.60
CA ASP A 26 10.83 9.67 4.45
C ASP A 26 10.95 8.90 3.13
N THR A 27 11.95 8.06 2.99
CA THR A 27 12.10 7.16 1.83
C THR A 27 10.95 6.17 1.76
N CYS A 28 10.56 5.55 2.87
CA CYS A 28 9.37 4.69 2.92
C CYS A 28 8.10 5.45 2.52
N GLY A 29 7.97 6.72 2.94
CA GLY A 29 6.89 7.60 2.52
C GLY A 29 6.83 7.79 1.01
N ARG A 30 7.96 8.07 0.36
CA ARG A 30 8.05 8.23 -1.11
C ARG A 30 7.77 6.93 -1.87
N ILE A 31 8.29 5.82 -1.39
CA ILE A 31 8.01 4.49 -1.97
C ILE A 31 6.52 4.18 -1.91
N ALA A 32 5.88 4.46 -0.77
CA ALA A 32 4.44 4.26 -0.60
C ALA A 32 3.62 5.12 -1.59
N GLU A 33 3.97 6.39 -1.78
CA GLU A 33 3.32 7.27 -2.77
C GLU A 33 3.46 6.73 -4.20
N PHE A 34 4.64 6.23 -4.57
CA PHE A 34 4.86 5.60 -5.87
C PHE A 34 3.92 4.41 -6.10
N TRP A 35 3.65 3.61 -5.06
CA TRP A 35 2.71 2.50 -5.10
C TRP A 35 1.24 2.91 -4.90
N GLY A 36 0.93 4.21 -4.86
CA GLY A 36 -0.44 4.73 -4.73
C GLY A 36 -1.01 4.64 -3.30
N PHE A 37 -0.15 4.55 -2.30
CA PHE A 37 -0.51 4.71 -0.88
C PHE A 37 -0.32 6.15 -0.42
N THR A 38 -0.79 6.49 0.78
CA THR A 38 -0.50 7.81 1.33
C THR A 38 0.93 7.86 1.88
N ARG A 39 1.56 9.04 1.76
CA ARG A 39 2.88 9.28 2.36
C ARG A 39 2.91 8.99 3.86
N THR A 40 1.81 9.32 4.55
CA THR A 40 1.67 9.06 5.99
C THR A 40 1.73 7.57 6.29
N MET A 41 1.12 6.72 5.47
CA MET A 41 1.21 5.25 5.61
C MET A 41 2.65 4.75 5.47
N GLY A 42 3.34 5.21 4.44
CA GLY A 42 4.75 4.84 4.25
C GLY A 42 5.64 5.32 5.38
N ARG A 43 5.46 6.55 5.87
CA ARG A 43 6.21 7.07 7.01
C ARG A 43 5.91 6.32 8.30
N ALA A 44 4.65 5.95 8.55
CA ALA A 44 4.28 5.17 9.73
C ALA A 44 4.87 3.75 9.69
N PHE A 45 4.84 3.10 8.53
CA PHE A 45 5.52 1.82 8.32
C PHE A 45 7.03 1.97 8.54
N GLY A 46 7.69 2.93 7.91
CA GLY A 46 9.13 3.18 8.04
C GLY A 46 9.55 3.47 9.48
N LEU A 47 8.76 4.25 10.22
CA LEU A 47 8.99 4.49 11.64
C LEU A 47 8.96 3.20 12.46
N LEU A 48 7.95 2.35 12.25
CA LEU A 48 7.83 1.06 12.95
C LEU A 48 8.92 0.07 12.51
N TYR A 49 9.27 0.07 11.24
CA TYR A 49 10.30 -0.82 10.68
C TYR A 49 11.71 -0.51 11.22
N LEU A 50 12.00 0.78 11.42
CA LEU A 50 13.29 1.26 11.95
C LEU A 50 13.29 1.41 13.48
N SER A 51 12.22 0.99 14.17
CA SER A 51 12.13 0.98 15.63
C SER A 51 12.47 -0.41 16.18
N GLU A 52 13.39 -0.45 17.13
CA GLU A 52 13.79 -1.70 17.81
C GLU A 52 12.65 -2.28 18.65
N GLU A 53 11.90 -1.40 19.32
CA GLU A 53 10.77 -1.76 20.17
C GLU A 53 9.44 -1.39 19.52
N PRO A 54 8.36 -2.16 19.82
CA PRO A 54 7.04 -1.81 19.36
C PRO A 54 6.58 -0.46 19.91
N LEU A 55 5.90 0.34 19.10
CA LEU A 55 5.43 1.67 19.48
C LEU A 55 3.92 1.69 19.72
N THR A 56 3.50 2.52 20.66
CA THR A 56 2.09 2.86 20.86
C THR A 56 1.60 3.84 19.79
N GLN A 57 0.28 3.93 19.59
CA GLN A 57 -0.30 4.93 18.69
C GLN A 57 0.12 6.36 19.07
N ALA A 58 0.20 6.69 20.36
CA ALA A 58 0.60 8.01 20.83
C ALA A 58 2.05 8.35 20.45
N GLU A 59 2.98 7.41 20.59
CA GLU A 59 4.37 7.60 20.16
C GLU A 59 4.50 7.78 18.65
N ILE A 60 3.67 7.08 17.86
CA ILE A 60 3.63 7.24 16.41
C ILE A 60 3.11 8.65 16.04
N GLN A 61 2.06 9.13 16.74
CA GLN A 61 1.54 10.49 16.56
C GLN A 61 2.61 11.54 16.81
N ASP A 62 3.27 11.45 17.96
CA ASP A 62 4.28 12.41 18.39
C ASP A 62 5.47 12.45 17.42
N ARG A 63 6.01 11.28 17.05
CA ARG A 63 7.18 11.19 16.17
C ARG A 63 6.90 11.62 14.73
N LEU A 64 5.68 11.39 14.23
CA LEU A 64 5.31 11.75 12.86
C LEU A 64 4.62 13.11 12.76
N GLY A 65 4.24 13.73 13.89
CA GLY A 65 3.51 14.99 13.91
C GLY A 65 2.11 14.89 13.31
N ILE A 66 1.39 13.78 13.53
CA ILE A 66 0.07 13.51 12.96
C ILE A 66 -1.02 13.46 14.03
N SER A 67 -2.28 13.75 13.63
CA SER A 67 -3.42 13.68 14.55
C SER A 67 -3.76 12.25 14.95
N ALA A 68 -4.47 12.08 16.08
CA ALA A 68 -4.94 10.79 16.56
C ALA A 68 -5.81 10.05 15.53
N GLY A 69 -6.69 10.78 14.84
CA GLY A 69 -7.53 10.23 13.77
C GLY A 69 -6.70 9.72 12.60
N SER A 70 -5.70 10.50 12.16
CA SER A 70 -4.79 10.10 11.08
C SER A 70 -3.98 8.87 11.46
N ALA A 71 -3.42 8.80 12.68
CA ALA A 71 -2.69 7.63 13.15
C ALA A 71 -3.57 6.37 13.21
N SER A 72 -4.79 6.49 13.74
CA SER A 72 -5.74 5.38 13.83
C SER A 72 -6.11 4.83 12.44
N MET A 73 -6.46 5.70 11.49
CA MET A 73 -6.78 5.29 10.11
C MET A 73 -5.57 4.65 9.42
N THR A 74 -4.39 5.23 9.58
CA THR A 74 -3.13 4.73 9.02
C THR A 74 -2.82 3.32 9.56
N LEU A 75 -2.84 3.14 10.88
CA LEU A 75 -2.58 1.84 11.51
C LEU A 75 -3.62 0.78 11.11
N THR A 76 -4.90 1.16 11.05
CA THR A 76 -5.97 0.25 10.58
C THR A 76 -5.71 -0.23 9.16
N GLY A 77 -5.29 0.66 8.26
CA GLY A 77 -4.93 0.30 6.89
C GLY A 77 -3.71 -0.64 6.83
N LEU A 78 -2.63 -0.30 7.53
CA LEU A 78 -1.40 -1.09 7.55
C LEU A 78 -1.61 -2.49 8.16
N ILE A 79 -2.46 -2.61 9.19
CA ILE A 79 -2.83 -3.90 9.80
C ILE A 79 -3.65 -4.73 8.80
N ARG A 80 -4.63 -4.12 8.13
CA ARG A 80 -5.43 -4.82 7.11
C ARG A 80 -4.57 -5.45 6.02
N TRP A 81 -3.49 -4.79 5.62
CA TRP A 81 -2.57 -5.30 4.60
C TRP A 81 -1.51 -6.25 5.14
N GLY A 82 -1.52 -6.53 6.45
CA GLY A 82 -0.55 -7.43 7.07
C GLY A 82 0.88 -6.89 7.13
N VAL A 83 1.09 -5.58 6.89
CA VAL A 83 2.42 -4.96 6.93
C VAL A 83 2.74 -4.38 8.31
N VAL A 84 1.76 -4.30 9.21
CA VAL A 84 1.92 -3.93 10.62
C VAL A 84 1.09 -4.88 11.47
N HIS A 85 1.62 -5.27 12.60
CA HIS A 85 0.97 -6.15 13.57
C HIS A 85 0.76 -5.43 14.90
N LYS A 86 -0.40 -5.68 15.51
CA LYS A 86 -0.67 -5.31 16.89
C LYS A 86 -0.04 -6.35 17.79
N VAL A 87 0.78 -5.93 18.74
CA VAL A 87 1.53 -6.82 19.61
C VAL A 87 1.24 -6.52 21.07
N TRP A 88 1.26 -7.56 21.89
CA TRP A 88 1.11 -7.41 23.33
C TRP A 88 2.48 -7.21 23.99
N VAL A 89 2.59 -6.19 24.84
CA VAL A 89 3.79 -5.91 25.63
C VAL A 89 3.49 -6.14 27.11
N ARG A 90 4.28 -7.02 27.74
CA ARG A 90 4.05 -7.40 29.13
C ARG A 90 4.09 -6.19 30.06
N GLY A 91 3.07 -6.08 30.93
CA GLY A 91 2.95 -4.97 31.88
C GLY A 91 2.39 -3.68 31.31
N GLN A 92 2.03 -3.64 30.04
CA GLN A 92 1.44 -2.48 29.39
C GLN A 92 -0.02 -2.76 28.99
N ARG A 93 -0.90 -1.76 29.24
CA ARG A 93 -2.35 -1.87 28.91
C ARG A 93 -2.67 -1.30 27.52
N LYS A 94 -1.75 -0.56 26.92
CA LYS A 94 -1.93 0.07 25.61
C LYS A 94 -1.57 -0.92 24.50
N ASP A 95 -2.22 -0.76 23.36
CA ASP A 95 -1.86 -1.46 22.14
C ASP A 95 -0.52 -0.97 21.62
N HIS A 96 0.34 -1.89 21.24
CA HIS A 96 1.62 -1.62 20.60
C HIS A 96 1.61 -2.18 19.19
N TYR A 97 2.40 -1.59 18.32
CA TYR A 97 2.46 -1.89 16.90
C TYR A 97 3.90 -2.16 16.51
N ARG A 98 4.09 -3.15 15.64
CA ARG A 98 5.38 -3.52 15.06
C ARG A 98 5.20 -3.73 13.56
N ALA A 99 6.19 -3.35 12.77
CA ALA A 99 6.20 -3.64 11.34
C ALA A 99 6.46 -5.13 11.08
N GLU A 100 5.86 -5.68 10.02
CA GLU A 100 6.31 -6.92 9.41
C GLU A 100 7.70 -6.69 8.80
N THR A 101 8.59 -7.65 8.98
CA THR A 101 9.96 -7.59 8.45
C THR A 101 10.20 -8.58 7.32
N ASP A 102 9.32 -9.54 7.16
CA ASP A 102 9.34 -10.46 6.03
C ASP A 102 8.79 -9.76 4.78
N PHE A 103 9.70 -9.46 3.86
CA PHE A 103 9.38 -8.73 2.63
C PHE A 103 8.33 -9.44 1.77
N TRP A 104 8.40 -10.77 1.68
CA TRP A 104 7.46 -11.54 0.86
C TRP A 104 6.06 -11.59 1.47
N LYS A 105 5.98 -11.68 2.79
CA LYS A 105 4.68 -11.56 3.51
C LYS A 105 4.05 -10.18 3.31
N MET A 106 4.84 -9.11 3.34
CA MET A 106 4.33 -7.77 3.11
C MET A 106 3.76 -7.63 1.69
N ILE A 107 4.49 -8.07 0.67
CA ILE A 107 4.01 -8.02 -0.71
C ILE A 107 2.75 -8.88 -0.88
N ALA A 108 2.76 -10.11 -0.39
CA ALA A 108 1.60 -11.00 -0.46
C ALA A 108 0.36 -10.39 0.23
N GLY A 109 0.54 -9.74 1.38
CA GLY A 109 -0.52 -9.05 2.11
C GLY A 109 -1.13 -7.90 1.29
N VAL A 110 -0.32 -7.04 0.72
CA VAL A 110 -0.78 -5.92 -0.12
C VAL A 110 -1.49 -6.44 -1.37
N LEU A 111 -0.89 -7.38 -2.10
CA LEU A 111 -1.46 -7.94 -3.32
C LEU A 111 -2.81 -8.61 -3.05
N ASN A 112 -2.93 -9.38 -1.96
CA ASN A 112 -4.16 -10.08 -1.63
C ASN A 112 -5.28 -9.14 -1.17
N GLU A 113 -4.98 -8.15 -0.33
CA GLU A 113 -5.99 -7.30 0.31
C GLU A 113 -6.39 -6.08 -0.52
N ARG A 114 -5.54 -5.63 -1.43
CA ARG A 114 -5.79 -4.46 -2.26
C ARG A 114 -5.95 -4.85 -3.72
N GLU A 115 -4.89 -5.34 -4.35
CA GLU A 115 -4.87 -5.53 -5.81
C GLU A 115 -5.89 -6.58 -6.26
N ARG A 116 -6.05 -7.67 -5.51
CA ARG A 116 -7.07 -8.68 -5.81
C ARG A 116 -8.49 -8.11 -5.78
N ARG A 117 -8.81 -7.25 -4.81
CA ARG A 117 -10.14 -6.63 -4.73
C ARG A 117 -10.42 -5.72 -5.90
N GLU A 118 -9.44 -4.91 -6.29
CA GLU A 118 -9.58 -3.98 -7.41
C GLU A 118 -9.77 -4.73 -8.73
N ILE A 119 -8.98 -5.77 -8.99
CA ILE A 119 -9.09 -6.54 -10.23
C ILE A 119 -10.41 -7.33 -10.29
N THR A 120 -10.85 -7.94 -9.19
CA THR A 120 -12.13 -8.64 -9.11
C THR A 120 -13.31 -7.66 -9.34
N ALA A 121 -13.24 -6.46 -8.77
CA ALA A 121 -14.23 -5.42 -9.01
C ALA A 121 -14.23 -4.97 -10.49
N ALA A 122 -13.06 -4.82 -11.11
CA ALA A 122 -12.95 -4.48 -12.53
C ALA A 122 -13.58 -5.57 -13.43
N VAL A 123 -13.29 -6.84 -13.16
CA VAL A 123 -13.90 -7.98 -13.87
C VAL A 123 -15.43 -7.94 -13.78
N ALA A 124 -15.98 -7.69 -12.59
CA ALA A 124 -17.43 -7.60 -12.38
C ALA A 124 -18.06 -6.43 -13.15
N LEU A 125 -17.41 -5.26 -13.14
CA LEU A 125 -17.89 -4.07 -13.86
C LEU A 125 -17.87 -4.27 -15.38
N VAL A 126 -16.83 -4.88 -15.92
CA VAL A 126 -16.73 -5.16 -17.36
C VAL A 126 -17.79 -6.19 -17.76
N SER A 127 -18.00 -7.24 -16.96
CA SER A 127 -19.08 -8.22 -17.20
C SER A 127 -20.46 -7.56 -17.23
N ALA A 128 -20.76 -6.67 -16.29
CA ALA A 128 -22.00 -5.92 -16.28
C ALA A 128 -22.15 -5.01 -17.51
N ALA A 129 -21.06 -4.43 -18.01
CA ALA A 129 -21.09 -3.64 -19.25
C ALA A 129 -21.35 -4.52 -20.49
N GLU A 130 -20.75 -5.71 -20.57
CA GLU A 130 -21.04 -6.69 -21.64
C GLU A 130 -22.51 -7.09 -21.65
N ASP A 131 -23.12 -7.30 -20.48
CA ASP A 131 -24.55 -7.66 -20.41
C ASP A 131 -25.46 -6.52 -20.86
N LYS A 132 -25.09 -5.27 -20.55
CA LYS A 132 -25.83 -4.09 -21.10
C LYS A 132 -25.72 -4.01 -22.62
N VAL A 133 -24.55 -4.30 -23.20
CA VAL A 133 -24.40 -4.31 -24.68
C VAL A 133 -25.19 -5.46 -25.30
N LYS A 134 -25.21 -6.65 -24.67
CA LYS A 134 -26.07 -7.76 -25.11
C LYS A 134 -27.56 -7.39 -25.10
N ALA A 135 -28.02 -6.68 -24.08
CA ALA A 135 -29.39 -6.15 -24.00
C ALA A 135 -29.65 -5.10 -25.08
N ALA A 136 -28.72 -4.16 -25.29
CA ALA A 136 -28.81 -3.14 -26.33
C ALA A 136 -28.89 -3.74 -27.75
N LYS A 137 -28.19 -4.84 -28.02
CA LYS A 137 -28.24 -5.56 -29.29
C LYS A 137 -29.66 -6.08 -29.63
N LYS A 138 -30.46 -6.37 -28.58
CA LYS A 138 -31.83 -6.88 -28.74
C LYS A 138 -32.86 -5.75 -28.90
N SER A 139 -32.61 -4.56 -28.34
CA SER A 139 -33.59 -3.47 -28.26
C SER A 139 -33.33 -2.31 -29.23
N LEU A 140 -32.10 -2.14 -29.70
CA LEU A 140 -31.74 -1.01 -30.57
C LEU A 140 -32.07 -1.29 -32.07
N PRO A 141 -32.42 -0.23 -32.83
CA PRO A 141 -32.72 -0.36 -34.25
C PRO A 141 -31.48 -0.78 -35.05
N ALA A 142 -31.73 -1.36 -36.25
CA ALA A 142 -30.69 -1.86 -37.14
C ALA A 142 -29.62 -0.81 -37.52
N SER A 143 -30.01 0.48 -37.56
CA SER A 143 -29.11 1.60 -37.85
C SER A 143 -27.97 1.76 -36.83
N ARG A 144 -28.13 1.23 -35.61
CA ARG A 144 -27.10 1.29 -34.54
C ARG A 144 -26.28 -0.01 -34.37
N ARG A 145 -26.48 -0.98 -35.26
CA ARG A 145 -25.77 -2.28 -35.16
C ARG A 145 -24.25 -2.15 -35.14
N ALA A 146 -23.69 -1.30 -35.99
CA ALA A 146 -22.22 -1.11 -36.04
C ALA A 146 -21.66 -0.57 -34.73
N GLU A 147 -22.38 0.36 -34.12
CA GLU A 147 -21.99 0.93 -32.80
C GLU A 147 -22.00 -0.15 -31.68
N VAL A 148 -23.08 -0.93 -31.68
CA VAL A 148 -23.21 -2.02 -30.67
C VAL A 148 -22.13 -3.08 -30.86
N GLU A 149 -21.82 -3.47 -32.09
CA GLU A 149 -20.79 -4.45 -32.39
C GLU A 149 -19.40 -3.94 -32.03
N PHE A 150 -19.10 -2.67 -32.32
CA PHE A 150 -17.84 -2.04 -31.89
C PHE A 150 -17.70 -2.05 -30.38
N ALA A 151 -18.74 -1.66 -29.62
CA ALA A 151 -18.73 -1.68 -28.15
C ALA A 151 -18.53 -3.10 -27.62
N ALA A 152 -19.23 -4.09 -28.19
CA ALA A 152 -19.11 -5.49 -27.81
C ALA A 152 -17.67 -6.00 -27.97
N GLN A 153 -17.03 -5.74 -29.12
CA GLN A 153 -15.66 -6.16 -29.38
C GLN A 153 -14.66 -5.51 -28.41
N ARG A 154 -14.84 -4.22 -28.09
CA ARG A 154 -13.95 -3.51 -27.17
C ARG A 154 -14.09 -4.00 -25.74
N LEU A 155 -15.31 -4.23 -25.27
CA LEU A 155 -15.56 -4.77 -23.94
C LEU A 155 -15.05 -6.21 -23.81
N ALA A 156 -15.22 -7.06 -24.83
CA ALA A 156 -14.66 -8.41 -24.81
C ALA A 156 -13.15 -8.42 -24.63
N ARG A 157 -12.42 -7.55 -25.35
CA ARG A 157 -10.97 -7.41 -25.19
C ARG A 157 -10.59 -6.89 -23.81
N LEU A 158 -11.35 -5.94 -23.27
CA LEU A 158 -11.11 -5.44 -21.91
C LEU A 158 -11.35 -6.54 -20.87
N SER A 159 -12.39 -7.36 -21.06
CA SER A 159 -12.69 -8.52 -20.24
C SER A 159 -11.53 -9.54 -20.23
N GLU A 160 -10.97 -9.84 -21.40
CA GLU A 160 -9.79 -10.73 -21.52
C GLU A 160 -8.59 -10.20 -20.74
N ILE A 161 -8.28 -8.90 -20.86
CA ILE A 161 -7.17 -8.26 -20.13
C ILE A 161 -7.39 -8.33 -18.61
N CYS A 162 -8.60 -7.99 -18.14
CA CYS A 162 -8.93 -8.05 -16.71
C CYS A 162 -8.81 -9.47 -16.15
N ARG A 163 -9.32 -10.48 -16.86
CA ARG A 163 -9.21 -11.89 -16.44
C ARG A 163 -7.78 -12.39 -16.46
N LEU A 164 -6.99 -12.01 -17.46
CA LEU A 164 -5.56 -12.34 -17.50
C LEU A 164 -4.84 -11.74 -16.30
N GLY A 165 -5.12 -10.47 -15.97
CA GLY A 165 -4.57 -9.81 -14.78
C GLY A 165 -4.93 -10.54 -13.49
N GLU A 166 -6.18 -11.01 -13.34
CA GLU A 166 -6.64 -11.80 -12.19
C GLU A 166 -5.86 -13.12 -12.07
N VAL A 167 -5.71 -13.87 -13.16
CA VAL A 167 -4.94 -15.12 -13.18
C VAL A 167 -3.47 -14.89 -12.85
N MET A 168 -2.86 -13.86 -13.42
CA MET A 168 -1.45 -13.51 -13.14
C MET A 168 -1.24 -13.14 -11.67
N LEU A 169 -2.17 -12.38 -11.10
CA LEU A 169 -2.13 -12.00 -9.69
C LEU A 169 -2.26 -13.22 -8.78
N ASP A 170 -3.17 -14.13 -9.09
CA ASP A 170 -3.36 -15.38 -8.33
C ASP A 170 -2.12 -16.27 -8.37
N MET A 171 -1.48 -16.40 -9.54
CA MET A 171 -0.22 -17.13 -9.68
C MET A 171 0.90 -16.48 -8.84
N LEU A 172 1.00 -15.16 -8.87
CA LEU A 172 2.01 -14.42 -8.11
C LEU A 172 1.82 -14.63 -6.60
N ILE A 173 0.60 -14.45 -6.10
CA ILE A 173 0.28 -14.66 -4.67
C ILE A 173 0.49 -16.12 -4.28
N GLY A 174 0.15 -17.06 -5.15
CA GLY A 174 0.36 -18.51 -4.92
C GLY A 174 1.84 -18.85 -4.76
N ASN A 175 2.70 -18.32 -5.62
CA ASN A 175 4.15 -18.53 -5.54
C ASN A 175 4.76 -17.89 -4.28
N LEU A 176 4.32 -16.68 -3.90
CA LEU A 176 4.80 -16.02 -2.68
C LEU A 176 4.45 -16.77 -1.39
N LYS A 177 3.43 -17.61 -1.39
CA LYS A 177 3.04 -18.45 -0.23
C LYS A 177 3.82 -19.75 -0.13
N LEU A 178 4.50 -20.17 -1.18
CA LEU A 178 5.29 -21.42 -1.20
C LEU A 178 6.71 -21.22 -0.67
N ASP A 179 7.20 -19.98 -0.59
CA ASP A 179 8.55 -19.63 -0.12
C ASP A 179 8.58 -19.21 1.36
N VAL A 180 7.51 -19.51 2.15
CA VAL A 180 7.38 -19.16 3.58
C VAL A 180 7.17 -20.45 4.43
#